data_29fe5af99b0091c968dbda8005889f91
#
_entry.id   29fe5af99b0091c968dbda8005889f91
#
_cell.length_a   1.000
_cell.length_b   1.000
_cell.length_c   1.000
_cell.angle_alpha   90.00
_cell.angle_beta   90.00
_cell.angle_gamma   90.00
#
_symmetry.space_group_name_H-M   'P 1'
#
loop_
_entity.id
_entity.type
_entity.pdbx_description
1 polymer ?
#
loop_
_entity_poly.entity_id
_entity_poly.type
_entity_poly.pdbx_seq_one_letter_code
_entity_poly.pdbx_strand_id
1 'polypeptide(L)'
;MIEKSSSSALGTNILLVIFIFFQKTSSPSTERKPEVIVSTFSQYDIVKHLCSDEISFKMLIPFGQDIHSFEPTPKDMISISKSALFIYSGAGLEPWIKGTYLAKNTLDLSQSVHLHVLEESCNHDHEEHHHHEENEFDPHYWLDIDNMMSSALSIKNELLKIKEIKKEKLEQNYLNYITSLNELKIKYEQTLKSCANPILVLNHNAFSYIAADYNFTIESISGLSSDAMPSAKTLVHINEVVKEHNVSTI
;
A
#
# COMPACT_ATOMS: atom_id res chain seq x y z
N MET A 1 74.43 -37.68 44.19
CA MET A 1 73.83 -36.90 45.32
C MET A 1 73.12 -35.66 44.72
N ILE A 2 71.84 -35.54 44.99
CA ILE A 2 70.92 -34.44 44.85
C ILE A 2 70.18 -34.30 43.53
N GLU A 3 68.94 -34.81 43.59
CA GLU A 3 67.77 -34.41 42.82
C GLU A 3 67.51 -32.90 42.87
N LYS A 4 67.03 -32.37 41.78
CA LYS A 4 66.17 -31.18 41.81
C LYS A 4 64.97 -31.34 40.91
N SER A 5 63.91 -31.43 41.58
CA SER A 5 62.49 -31.22 41.27
C SER A 5 62.20 -30.31 40.09
N SER A 6 61.46 -30.88 39.09
CA SER A 6 60.70 -30.13 38.08
C SER A 6 59.23 -30.14 38.47
N SER A 7 58.79 -29.05 39.08
CA SER A 7 57.37 -28.84 39.37
C SER A 7 57.09 -27.31 39.37
N SER A 8 56.67 -26.77 38.22
CA SER A 8 55.85 -25.54 38.19
C SER A 8 55.36 -25.07 36.79
N ALA A 9 55.44 -25.90 35.74
CA ALA A 9 55.03 -25.45 34.41
C ALA A 9 53.59 -25.85 34.01
N LEU A 10 52.88 -26.67 34.80
CA LEU A 10 51.56 -27.19 34.43
C LEU A 10 50.38 -26.33 34.95
N GLY A 11 50.60 -25.50 35.97
CA GLY A 11 49.54 -24.70 36.62
C GLY A 11 49.14 -23.47 35.87
N THR A 12 50.09 -22.84 35.12
CA THR A 12 49.85 -21.56 34.45
C THR A 12 49.08 -21.67 33.12
N ASN A 13 49.19 -22.80 32.43
CA ASN A 13 48.51 -23.04 31.16
C ASN A 13 47.02 -23.40 31.32
N ILE A 14 46.63 -23.99 32.45
CA ILE A 14 45.23 -24.37 32.72
C ILE A 14 44.36 -23.13 33.02
N LEU A 15 44.93 -22.12 33.69
CA LEU A 15 44.22 -20.86 33.97
C LEU A 15 44.02 -20.00 32.73
N LEU A 16 44.96 -20.04 31.76
CA LEU A 16 44.84 -19.31 30.50
C LEU A 16 43.74 -19.91 29.57
N VAL A 17 43.59 -21.26 29.55
CA VAL A 17 42.60 -21.92 28.74
C VAL A 17 41.18 -21.71 29.28
N ILE A 18 41.00 -21.62 30.60
CA ILE A 18 39.69 -21.34 31.23
C ILE A 18 39.23 -19.90 30.97
N PHE A 19 40.18 -18.93 30.85
CA PHE A 19 39.83 -17.55 30.55
C PHE A 19 39.36 -17.32 29.10
N ILE A 20 39.81 -18.15 28.17
CA ILE A 20 39.37 -18.07 26.74
C ILE A 20 37.94 -18.64 26.55
N PHE A 21 37.52 -19.60 27.38
CA PHE A 21 36.15 -20.16 27.29
C PHE A 21 35.07 -19.28 27.93
N PHE A 22 35.42 -18.24 28.68
CA PHE A 22 34.48 -17.29 29.28
C PHE A 22 34.34 -15.98 28.51
N GLN A 23 35.00 -15.82 27.37
CA GLN A 23 34.62 -14.78 26.45
C GLN A 23 33.32 -15.20 25.81
N LYS A 24 32.21 -14.80 26.44
CA LYS A 24 30.88 -14.78 25.85
C LYS A 24 31.03 -14.09 24.49
N THR A 25 31.06 -14.86 23.40
CA THR A 25 30.88 -14.34 22.07
C THR A 25 29.45 -13.80 22.06
N SER A 26 29.30 -12.56 22.39
CA SER A 26 28.13 -11.81 22.03
C SER A 26 28.13 -11.78 20.49
N SER A 27 27.49 -12.79 19.89
CA SER A 27 27.05 -12.66 18.49
C SER A 27 26.40 -11.31 18.39
N PRO A 28 26.76 -10.44 17.44
CA PRO A 28 26.01 -9.23 17.24
C PRO A 28 24.56 -9.68 17.02
N SER A 29 23.69 -9.37 17.95
CA SER A 29 22.27 -9.45 17.72
C SER A 29 22.06 -8.50 16.54
N THR A 30 21.88 -9.04 15.34
CA THR A 30 21.33 -8.29 14.24
C THR A 30 19.96 -7.85 14.75
N GLU A 31 19.89 -6.67 15.30
CA GLU A 31 18.64 -6.04 15.71
C GLU A 31 17.73 -6.12 14.48
N ARG A 32 16.67 -6.92 14.57
CA ARG A 32 15.75 -7.12 13.46
C ARG A 32 15.10 -5.77 13.19
N LYS A 33 15.32 -5.23 12.00
CA LYS A 33 14.70 -3.97 11.60
C LYS A 33 13.18 -4.05 11.78
N PRO A 34 12.52 -2.97 12.24
CA PRO A 34 11.07 -2.93 12.31
C PRO A 34 10.49 -3.18 10.91
N GLU A 35 9.45 -4.00 10.83
CA GLU A 35 8.80 -4.34 9.57
C GLU A 35 7.53 -3.52 9.40
N VAL A 36 7.41 -2.85 8.24
CA VAL A 36 6.18 -2.19 7.79
C VAL A 36 5.55 -3.05 6.72
N ILE A 37 4.26 -3.37 6.89
CA ILE A 37 3.48 -4.11 5.89
C ILE A 37 2.48 -3.15 5.28
N VAL A 38 2.39 -3.16 3.97
CA VAL A 38 1.42 -2.36 3.21
C VAL A 38 0.53 -3.29 2.39
N SER A 39 -0.74 -2.95 2.20
CA SER A 39 -1.65 -3.82 1.46
C SER A 39 -1.37 -3.77 -0.04
N THR A 40 -1.28 -2.60 -0.65
CA THR A 40 -1.23 -2.42 -2.11
C THR A 40 0.02 -1.72 -2.60
N PHE A 41 0.17 -1.69 -3.94
CA PHE A 41 1.30 -1.07 -4.62
C PHE A 41 1.41 0.43 -4.36
N SER A 42 0.31 1.17 -4.30
CA SER A 42 0.35 2.62 -4.09
C SER A 42 1.03 2.99 -2.77
N GLN A 43 0.71 2.27 -1.72
CA GLN A 43 1.35 2.44 -0.40
C GLN A 43 2.80 1.96 -0.40
N TYR A 44 3.07 0.84 -1.09
CA TYR A 44 4.43 0.33 -1.26
C TYR A 44 5.34 1.35 -1.92
N ASP A 45 4.85 2.02 -2.97
CA ASP A 45 5.60 3.06 -3.68
C ASP A 45 5.92 4.24 -2.76
N ILE A 46 4.95 4.72 -1.98
CA ILE A 46 5.16 5.78 -1.00
C ILE A 46 6.22 5.37 0.03
N VAL A 47 6.06 4.22 0.70
CA VAL A 47 7.00 3.77 1.73
C VAL A 47 8.40 3.59 1.15
N LYS A 48 8.52 3.06 -0.06
CA LYS A 48 9.79 2.89 -0.77
C LYS A 48 10.51 4.22 -1.02
N HIS A 49 9.78 5.27 -1.36
CA HIS A 49 10.36 6.59 -1.58
C HIS A 49 10.69 7.31 -0.27
N LEU A 50 9.89 7.12 0.77
CA LEU A 50 10.11 7.79 2.04
C LEU A 50 11.20 7.14 2.87
N CYS A 51 11.28 5.81 2.88
CA CYS A 51 12.19 5.05 3.72
C CYS A 51 13.44 4.62 2.97
N SER A 52 14.49 4.46 3.73
CA SER A 52 15.76 3.88 3.31
C SER A 52 15.98 2.55 4.06
N ASP A 53 17.23 2.24 4.40
CA ASP A 53 17.63 0.96 4.98
C ASP A 53 17.28 0.81 6.48
N GLU A 54 16.62 1.79 7.09
CA GLU A 54 16.32 1.79 8.54
C GLU A 54 15.25 0.77 8.90
N ILE A 55 14.29 0.51 8.00
CA ILE A 55 13.20 -0.45 8.19
C ILE A 55 13.20 -1.50 7.09
N SER A 56 12.54 -2.62 7.36
CA SER A 56 12.10 -3.55 6.30
C SER A 56 10.64 -3.27 5.97
N PHE A 57 10.27 -3.41 4.71
CA PHE A 57 8.88 -3.26 4.29
C PHE A 57 8.52 -4.27 3.20
N LYS A 58 7.27 -4.70 3.20
CA LYS A 58 6.75 -5.60 2.17
C LYS A 58 5.32 -5.24 1.78
N MET A 59 4.99 -5.52 0.54
CA MET A 59 3.62 -5.47 0.04
C MET A 59 2.93 -6.82 0.30
N LEU A 60 1.67 -6.76 0.75
CA LEU A 60 0.87 -7.93 1.07
C LEU A 60 0.32 -8.57 -0.21
N ILE A 61 -0.31 -7.76 -1.06
CA ILE A 61 -0.92 -8.21 -2.31
C ILE A 61 0.14 -8.23 -3.41
N PRO A 62 0.54 -9.39 -3.95
CA PRO A 62 1.56 -9.47 -4.98
C PRO A 62 1.15 -8.78 -6.28
N PHE A 63 2.14 -8.33 -7.07
CA PHE A 63 1.88 -7.83 -8.41
C PHE A 63 1.15 -8.86 -9.28
N GLY A 64 0.15 -8.41 -10.02
CA GLY A 64 -0.64 -9.25 -10.92
C GLY A 64 -1.79 -10.00 -10.25
N GLN A 65 -1.95 -9.86 -8.93
CA GLN A 65 -3.14 -10.37 -8.24
C GLN A 65 -4.19 -9.26 -8.17
N ASP A 66 -5.45 -9.63 -8.39
CA ASP A 66 -6.57 -8.71 -8.25
C ASP A 66 -6.73 -8.29 -6.79
N ILE A 67 -6.81 -6.97 -6.56
CA ILE A 67 -6.86 -6.40 -5.22
C ILE A 67 -8.25 -6.55 -4.58
N HIS A 68 -9.31 -6.61 -5.38
CA HIS A 68 -10.70 -6.68 -4.89
C HIS A 68 -11.06 -8.09 -4.38
N SER A 69 -10.40 -9.13 -4.92
CA SER A 69 -10.65 -10.54 -4.57
C SER A 69 -9.55 -11.16 -3.71
N PHE A 70 -8.58 -10.36 -3.27
CA PHE A 70 -7.48 -10.87 -2.45
C PHE A 70 -7.93 -11.28 -1.05
N GLU A 71 -7.51 -12.48 -0.62
CA GLU A 71 -7.67 -12.98 0.74
C GLU A 71 -6.30 -13.33 1.35
N PRO A 72 -5.93 -12.77 2.52
CA PRO A 72 -4.66 -13.05 3.16
C PRO A 72 -4.61 -14.47 3.71
N THR A 73 -3.46 -15.11 3.59
CA THR A 73 -3.22 -16.40 4.23
C THR A 73 -3.07 -16.24 5.76
N PRO A 74 -3.24 -17.33 6.56
CA PRO A 74 -2.95 -17.30 7.99
C PRO A 74 -1.52 -16.83 8.31
N LYS A 75 -0.56 -17.11 7.44
CA LYS A 75 0.83 -16.64 7.57
C LYS A 75 0.93 -15.13 7.39
N ASP A 76 0.17 -14.56 6.46
CA ASP A 76 0.11 -13.12 6.26
C ASP A 76 -0.50 -12.42 7.48
N MET A 77 -1.58 -12.97 8.03
CA MET A 77 -2.21 -12.44 9.24
C MET A 77 -1.25 -12.45 10.45
N ILE A 78 -0.45 -13.51 10.61
CA ILE A 78 0.60 -13.55 11.64
C ILE A 78 1.68 -12.48 11.37
N SER A 79 2.04 -12.25 10.13
CA SER A 79 3.01 -11.22 9.77
C SER A 79 2.46 -9.81 10.07
N ILE A 80 1.21 -9.53 9.68
CA ILE A 80 0.52 -8.29 9.98
C ILE A 80 0.49 -8.05 11.49
N SER A 81 0.05 -9.02 12.29
CA SER A 81 -0.07 -8.88 13.74
C SER A 81 1.26 -8.59 14.47
N LYS A 82 2.38 -8.91 13.84
CA LYS A 82 3.75 -8.70 14.38
C LYS A 82 4.45 -7.49 13.78
N SER A 83 3.87 -6.85 12.78
CA SER A 83 4.47 -5.68 12.13
C SER A 83 4.54 -4.48 13.07
N ALA A 84 5.51 -3.61 12.84
CA ALA A 84 5.63 -2.33 13.53
C ALA A 84 4.51 -1.36 13.10
N LEU A 85 4.07 -1.48 11.82
CA LEU A 85 2.99 -0.71 11.25
C LEU A 85 2.36 -1.53 10.10
N PHE A 86 1.04 -1.57 10.05
CA PHE A 86 0.27 -2.06 8.89
C PHE A 86 -0.49 -0.90 8.26
N ILE A 87 -0.33 -0.73 6.95
CA ILE A 87 -0.97 0.33 6.16
C ILE A 87 -1.89 -0.32 5.14
N TYR A 88 -3.13 0.14 5.06
CA TYR A 88 -4.11 -0.37 4.11
C TYR A 88 -4.92 0.77 3.49
N SER A 89 -5.56 0.49 2.35
CA SER A 89 -6.29 1.50 1.58
C SER A 89 -7.57 1.96 2.27
N GLY A 90 -8.33 1.03 2.85
CA GLY A 90 -9.66 1.33 3.36
C GLY A 90 -10.69 1.54 2.24
N ALA A 91 -11.75 2.30 2.51
CA ALA A 91 -12.84 2.54 1.55
C ALA A 91 -13.42 1.25 0.94
N GLY A 92 -13.41 0.13 1.68
CA GLY A 92 -13.94 -1.16 1.23
C GLY A 92 -13.01 -1.98 0.33
N LEU A 93 -11.80 -1.50 -0.01
CA LEU A 93 -10.88 -2.20 -0.91
C LEU A 93 -10.38 -3.53 -0.34
N GLU A 94 -10.21 -3.61 0.98
CA GLU A 94 -9.79 -4.81 1.70
C GLU A 94 -10.95 -5.35 2.57
N PRO A 95 -11.94 -6.04 1.99
CA PRO A 95 -13.15 -6.48 2.72
C PRO A 95 -12.83 -7.45 3.87
N TRP A 96 -11.72 -8.20 3.77
CA TRP A 96 -11.25 -9.12 4.78
C TRP A 96 -10.79 -8.46 6.09
N ILE A 97 -10.59 -7.14 6.11
CA ILE A 97 -10.21 -6.38 7.32
C ILE A 97 -11.38 -6.31 8.31
N LYS A 98 -12.63 -6.28 7.82
CA LYS A 98 -13.82 -6.16 8.66
C LYS A 98 -13.92 -7.35 9.63
N GLY A 99 -13.91 -7.06 10.93
CA GLY A 99 -13.99 -8.09 11.98
C GLY A 99 -12.68 -8.85 12.25
N THR A 100 -11.56 -8.46 11.65
CA THR A 100 -10.27 -9.11 11.81
C THR A 100 -9.39 -8.39 12.83
N TYR A 101 -8.63 -9.16 13.65
CA TYR A 101 -7.63 -8.58 14.53
C TYR A 101 -6.38 -8.20 13.72
N LEU A 102 -6.11 -6.92 13.64
CA LEU A 102 -4.95 -6.36 12.96
C LEU A 102 -3.77 -6.10 13.93
N ALA A 103 -2.69 -5.55 13.41
CA ALA A 103 -1.57 -5.07 14.20
C ALA A 103 -2.02 -4.00 15.22
N LYS A 104 -1.21 -3.80 16.28
CA LYS A 104 -1.46 -2.76 17.26
C LYS A 104 -1.45 -1.36 16.63
N ASN A 105 -0.57 -1.15 15.66
CA ASN A 105 -0.46 0.10 14.92
C ASN A 105 -0.93 -0.16 13.47
N THR A 106 -2.04 0.43 13.11
CA THR A 106 -2.61 0.36 11.76
C THR A 106 -2.89 1.77 11.27
N LEU A 107 -2.76 1.96 9.96
CA LEU A 107 -3.14 3.19 9.28
C LEU A 107 -4.13 2.86 8.17
N ASP A 108 -5.36 3.33 8.34
CA ASP A 108 -6.40 3.37 7.32
C ASP A 108 -6.24 4.68 6.53
N LEU A 109 -5.81 4.59 5.29
CA LEU A 109 -5.57 5.77 4.46
C LEU A 109 -6.85 6.44 4.01
N SER A 110 -7.97 5.71 3.91
CA SER A 110 -9.26 6.28 3.54
C SER A 110 -9.71 7.42 4.46
N GLN A 111 -9.21 7.43 5.71
CA GLN A 111 -9.49 8.48 6.69
C GLN A 111 -8.73 9.80 6.43
N SER A 112 -7.80 9.80 5.50
CA SER A 112 -6.87 10.93 5.24
C SER A 112 -6.96 11.48 3.83
N VAL A 113 -7.85 10.96 3.00
CA VAL A 113 -8.00 11.29 1.59
C VAL A 113 -9.42 11.77 1.29
N HIS A 114 -9.60 12.42 0.15
CA HIS A 114 -10.92 12.76 -0.35
C HIS A 114 -11.52 11.58 -1.11
N LEU A 115 -12.67 11.08 -0.66
CA LEU A 115 -13.35 9.95 -1.29
C LEU A 115 -14.54 10.42 -2.12
N HIS A 116 -14.68 9.86 -3.31
CA HIS A 116 -15.89 9.99 -4.10
C HIS A 116 -16.96 9.03 -3.58
N VAL A 117 -18.14 9.56 -3.30
CA VAL A 117 -19.33 8.77 -2.96
C VAL A 117 -19.84 8.13 -4.24
N LEU A 118 -20.13 6.85 -4.19
CA LEU A 118 -20.80 6.16 -5.28
C LEU A 118 -22.27 6.56 -5.27
N GLU A 119 -22.71 7.25 -6.32
CA GLU A 119 -24.12 7.43 -6.56
C GLU A 119 -24.72 6.11 -7.01
N GLU A 120 -25.67 5.58 -6.23
CA GLU A 120 -26.44 4.45 -6.68
C GLU A 120 -27.14 4.83 -8.01
N SER A 121 -26.84 4.08 -9.07
CA SER A 121 -27.63 4.16 -10.28
C SER A 121 -29.05 3.65 -9.94
N CYS A 122 -29.97 4.60 -9.73
CA CYS A 122 -31.37 4.32 -9.45
C CYS A 122 -32.00 3.55 -10.62
N ASN A 123 -31.78 2.26 -10.71
CA ASN A 123 -32.66 1.36 -11.45
C ASN A 123 -33.79 0.99 -10.51
N HIS A 124 -34.89 1.74 -10.62
CA HIS A 124 -36.15 1.42 -9.99
C HIS A 124 -36.63 0.06 -10.46
N ASP A 125 -36.56 -0.94 -9.60
CA ASP A 125 -37.57 -1.99 -9.51
C ASP A 125 -37.63 -2.49 -8.05
N HIS A 126 -38.84 -2.39 -7.52
CA HIS A 126 -39.30 -2.60 -6.17
C HIS A 126 -38.69 -3.75 -5.38
N GLU A 127 -38.24 -3.47 -4.12
CA GLU A 127 -38.82 -4.08 -2.91
C GLU A 127 -38.19 -3.42 -1.66
N GLU A 128 -39.05 -3.05 -0.69
CA GLU A 128 -38.68 -2.38 0.56
C GLU A 128 -37.85 -3.31 1.47
N HIS A 129 -36.56 -3.08 1.56
CA HIS A 129 -35.77 -3.49 2.71
C HIS A 129 -34.97 -2.30 3.22
N HIS A 130 -35.35 -1.78 4.37
CA HIS A 130 -34.60 -0.79 5.14
C HIS A 130 -33.28 -1.43 5.61
N HIS A 131 -32.23 -1.34 4.80
CA HIS A 131 -30.87 -1.46 5.24
C HIS A 131 -30.32 -0.05 5.50
N HIS A 132 -29.66 0.16 6.61
CA HIS A 132 -28.86 1.35 6.86
C HIS A 132 -27.75 1.37 5.80
N GLU A 133 -27.91 2.22 4.81
CA GLU A 133 -26.95 2.41 3.73
C GLU A 133 -25.72 3.16 4.32
N GLU A 134 -24.66 2.43 4.60
CA GLU A 134 -23.34 3.04 4.67
C GLU A 134 -23.01 3.50 3.24
N ASN A 135 -22.74 4.79 3.03
CA ASN A 135 -22.31 5.31 1.73
C ASN A 135 -21.15 4.45 1.22
N GLU A 136 -21.30 3.86 0.05
CA GLU A 136 -20.20 3.20 -0.61
C GLU A 136 -19.32 4.26 -1.26
N PHE A 137 -18.00 4.08 -1.12
CA PHE A 137 -17.00 4.98 -1.69
C PHE A 137 -16.23 4.29 -2.80
N ASP A 138 -15.80 5.08 -3.80
CA ASP A 138 -14.84 4.58 -4.78
C ASP A 138 -13.47 4.40 -4.13
N PRO A 139 -12.95 3.16 -4.04
CA PRO A 139 -11.68 2.89 -3.38
C PRO A 139 -10.45 3.29 -4.20
N HIS A 140 -10.60 3.69 -5.49
CA HIS A 140 -9.48 3.93 -6.41
C HIS A 140 -8.84 5.33 -6.25
N TYR A 141 -8.95 5.92 -5.07
CA TYR A 141 -8.50 7.29 -4.76
C TYR A 141 -7.00 7.53 -4.99
N TRP A 142 -6.17 6.48 -5.04
CA TRP A 142 -4.73 6.61 -5.33
C TRP A 142 -4.42 7.05 -6.77
N LEU A 143 -5.41 7.08 -7.66
CA LEU A 143 -5.27 7.62 -9.00
C LEU A 143 -5.43 9.15 -9.04
N ASP A 144 -5.89 9.76 -7.95
CA ASP A 144 -5.84 11.19 -7.72
C ASP A 144 -4.50 11.58 -7.05
N ILE A 145 -3.80 12.54 -7.65
CA ILE A 145 -2.47 12.97 -7.20
C ILE A 145 -2.55 13.69 -5.85
N ASP A 146 -3.58 14.45 -5.58
CA ASP A 146 -3.76 15.14 -4.29
C ASP A 146 -4.02 14.14 -3.16
N ASN A 147 -4.78 13.09 -3.45
CA ASN A 147 -4.97 11.96 -2.53
C ASN A 147 -3.66 11.18 -2.28
N MET A 148 -2.82 11.03 -3.31
CA MET A 148 -1.48 10.44 -3.13
C MET A 148 -0.58 11.31 -2.24
N MET A 149 -0.63 12.64 -2.37
CA MET A 149 0.09 13.55 -1.49
C MET A 149 -0.41 13.47 -0.03
N SER A 150 -1.73 13.41 0.15
CA SER A 150 -2.37 13.24 1.46
C SER A 150 -2.00 11.91 2.11
N SER A 151 -2.01 10.83 1.33
CA SER A 151 -1.55 9.50 1.76
C SER A 151 -0.08 9.51 2.17
N ALA A 152 0.78 10.15 1.38
CA ALA A 152 2.21 10.28 1.70
C ALA A 152 2.45 11.05 3.00
N LEU A 153 1.68 12.10 3.26
CA LEU A 153 1.75 12.85 4.51
C LEU A 153 1.34 11.98 5.70
N SER A 154 0.25 11.24 5.58
CA SER A 154 -0.24 10.36 6.64
C SER A 154 0.73 9.22 6.93
N ILE A 155 1.27 8.59 5.89
CA ILE A 155 2.30 7.54 6.02
C ILE A 155 3.56 8.11 6.69
N LYS A 156 4.04 9.28 6.26
CA LYS A 156 5.20 9.94 6.88
C LYS A 156 4.99 10.13 8.38
N ASN A 157 3.81 10.63 8.78
CA ASN A 157 3.51 10.90 10.18
C ASN A 157 3.48 9.62 11.04
N GLU A 158 3.01 8.49 10.51
CA GLU A 158 3.08 7.21 11.20
C GLU A 158 4.51 6.65 11.26
N LEU A 159 5.27 6.77 10.18
CA LEU A 159 6.66 6.34 10.13
C LEU A 159 7.53 7.09 11.15
N LEU A 160 7.27 8.37 11.40
CA LEU A 160 7.98 9.16 12.41
C LEU A 160 7.84 8.62 13.84
N LYS A 161 6.85 7.76 14.11
CA LYS A 161 6.68 7.10 15.41
C LYS A 161 7.60 5.88 15.59
N ILE A 162 8.24 5.42 14.52
CA ILE A 162 9.19 4.30 14.53
C ILE A 162 10.57 4.85 14.90
N LYS A 163 11.12 4.38 16.04
CA LYS A 163 12.34 4.93 16.66
C LYS A 163 13.56 4.86 15.75
N GLU A 164 13.66 3.85 14.91
CA GLU A 164 14.80 3.60 14.03
C GLU A 164 14.87 4.56 12.85
N ILE A 165 13.78 5.27 12.56
CA ILE A 165 13.70 6.19 11.42
C ILE A 165 14.38 7.51 11.74
N LYS A 166 15.26 7.93 10.83
CA LYS A 166 15.94 9.22 10.88
C LYS A 166 15.03 10.32 10.34
N LYS A 167 14.56 11.19 11.25
CA LYS A 167 13.59 12.23 10.95
C LYS A 167 14.01 13.11 9.78
N GLU A 168 15.24 13.62 9.81
CA GLU A 168 15.73 14.56 8.80
C GLU A 168 15.76 13.93 7.41
N LYS A 169 16.12 12.66 7.32
CA LYS A 169 16.17 11.92 6.06
C LYS A 169 14.75 11.63 5.53
N LEU A 170 13.85 11.22 6.42
CA LEU A 170 12.44 10.99 6.06
C LEU A 170 11.79 12.28 5.54
N GLU A 171 12.01 13.43 6.20
CA GLU A 171 11.49 14.72 5.77
C GLU A 171 12.04 15.11 4.38
N GLN A 172 13.35 14.94 4.14
CA GLN A 172 13.93 15.23 2.84
C GLN A 172 13.35 14.32 1.73
N ASN A 173 13.22 13.03 2.00
CA ASN A 173 12.65 12.07 1.07
C ASN A 173 11.18 12.39 0.76
N TYR A 174 10.42 12.76 1.79
CA TYR A 174 9.04 13.21 1.63
C TYR A 174 8.95 14.44 0.71
N LEU A 175 9.77 15.47 0.93
CA LEU A 175 9.78 16.65 0.07
C LEU A 175 10.11 16.31 -1.38
N ASN A 176 11.08 15.42 -1.60
CA ASN A 176 11.43 14.96 -2.95
C ASN A 176 10.23 14.23 -3.61
N TYR A 177 9.54 13.36 -2.85
CA TYR A 177 8.38 12.63 -3.36
C TYR A 177 7.22 13.57 -3.72
N ILE A 178 6.89 14.52 -2.86
CA ILE A 178 5.87 15.54 -3.14
C ILE A 178 6.24 16.38 -4.35
N THR A 179 7.51 16.74 -4.53
CA THR A 179 7.97 17.44 -5.73
C THR A 179 7.69 16.64 -6.99
N SER A 180 8.00 15.34 -6.99
CA SER A 180 7.73 14.45 -8.13
C SER A 180 6.24 14.31 -8.43
N LEU A 181 5.39 14.23 -7.40
CA LEU A 181 3.93 14.21 -7.57
C LEU A 181 3.40 15.53 -8.16
N ASN A 182 3.92 16.68 -7.72
CA ASN A 182 3.56 17.98 -8.30
C ASN A 182 3.97 18.09 -9.78
N GLU A 183 5.15 17.62 -10.14
CA GLU A 183 5.59 17.57 -11.54
C GLU A 183 4.68 16.68 -12.38
N LEU A 184 4.23 15.54 -11.83
CA LEU A 184 3.26 14.65 -12.48
C LEU A 184 1.90 15.34 -12.66
N LYS A 185 1.42 16.06 -11.64
CA LYS A 185 0.18 16.83 -11.70
C LYS A 185 0.21 17.87 -12.83
N ILE A 186 1.31 18.62 -12.94
CA ILE A 186 1.49 19.59 -14.04
C ILE A 186 1.45 18.90 -15.41
N LYS A 187 2.08 17.73 -15.56
CA LYS A 187 2.02 16.96 -16.82
C LYS A 187 0.59 16.49 -17.14
N TYR A 188 -0.15 16.03 -16.14
CA TYR A 188 -1.56 15.65 -16.31
C TYR A 188 -2.39 16.84 -16.77
N GLU A 189 -2.25 18.00 -16.11
CA GLU A 189 -2.95 19.22 -16.50
C GLU A 189 -2.65 19.64 -17.95
N GLN A 190 -1.39 19.59 -18.34
CA GLN A 190 -0.97 19.98 -19.71
C GLN A 190 -1.48 18.99 -20.77
N THR A 191 -1.53 17.70 -20.44
CA THR A 191 -1.87 16.65 -21.41
C THR A 191 -3.37 16.39 -21.48
N LEU A 192 -4.03 16.25 -20.32
CA LEU A 192 -5.40 15.77 -20.25
C LEU A 192 -6.43 16.89 -20.49
N LYS A 193 -6.16 18.14 -20.06
CA LYS A 193 -7.07 19.28 -20.31
C LYS A 193 -7.26 19.61 -21.79
N SER A 194 -6.31 19.20 -22.64
CA SER A 194 -6.37 19.46 -24.09
C SER A 194 -6.78 18.23 -24.90
N CYS A 195 -7.25 17.18 -24.27
CA CYS A 195 -7.65 15.96 -24.96
C CYS A 195 -8.86 16.22 -25.87
N ALA A 196 -8.71 15.91 -27.15
CA ALA A 196 -9.73 16.15 -28.17
C ALA A 196 -10.93 15.19 -28.04
N ASN A 197 -10.73 14.01 -27.44
CA ASN A 197 -11.77 13.02 -27.22
C ASN A 197 -11.76 12.60 -25.73
N PRO A 198 -12.55 13.25 -24.88
CA PRO A 198 -12.52 13.04 -23.44
C PRO A 198 -13.36 11.83 -23.02
N ILE A 199 -13.28 10.71 -23.74
CA ILE A 199 -13.98 9.47 -23.41
C ILE A 199 -12.97 8.38 -23.09
N LEU A 200 -13.15 7.74 -21.94
CA LEU A 200 -12.38 6.58 -21.48
C LEU A 200 -13.27 5.34 -21.52
N VAL A 201 -12.89 4.36 -22.34
CA VAL A 201 -13.51 3.03 -22.34
C VAL A 201 -12.64 2.09 -21.54
N LEU A 202 -13.19 1.51 -20.47
CA LEU A 202 -12.43 0.80 -19.45
C LEU A 202 -13.03 -0.59 -19.20
N ASN A 203 -12.18 -1.53 -18.77
CA ASN A 203 -12.65 -2.84 -18.31
C ASN A 203 -13.49 -2.70 -17.02
N HIS A 204 -12.99 -1.96 -16.03
CA HIS A 204 -13.73 -1.59 -14.82
C HIS A 204 -13.49 -0.12 -14.48
N ASN A 205 -14.41 0.48 -13.73
CA ASN A 205 -14.38 1.91 -13.42
C ASN A 205 -13.38 2.25 -12.30
N ALA A 206 -12.08 2.24 -12.62
CA ALA A 206 -11.03 2.64 -11.68
C ALA A 206 -10.61 4.11 -11.81
N PHE A 207 -11.02 4.83 -12.87
CA PHE A 207 -10.50 6.16 -13.22
C PHE A 207 -11.45 7.31 -12.90
N SER A 208 -12.42 7.12 -12.00
CA SER A 208 -13.44 8.12 -11.68
C SER A 208 -12.84 9.44 -11.17
N TYR A 209 -11.77 9.38 -10.37
CA TYR A 209 -11.06 10.55 -9.86
C TYR A 209 -10.40 11.37 -10.98
N ILE A 210 -9.67 10.71 -11.87
CA ILE A 210 -9.07 11.36 -13.04
C ILE A 210 -10.16 11.94 -13.95
N ALA A 211 -11.25 11.21 -14.15
CA ALA A 211 -12.35 11.68 -14.99
C ALA A 211 -13.00 12.93 -14.43
N ALA A 212 -13.21 13.00 -13.11
CA ALA A 212 -13.76 14.17 -12.45
C ALA A 212 -12.82 15.39 -12.56
N ASP A 213 -11.52 15.21 -12.33
CA ASP A 213 -10.54 16.29 -12.35
C ASP A 213 -10.32 16.88 -13.74
N TYR A 214 -10.38 16.04 -14.78
CA TYR A 214 -10.05 16.44 -16.16
C TYR A 214 -11.24 16.38 -17.12
N ASN A 215 -12.46 16.23 -16.59
CA ASN A 215 -13.71 16.25 -17.35
C ASN A 215 -13.77 15.17 -18.45
N PHE A 216 -13.40 13.95 -18.12
CA PHE A 216 -13.59 12.79 -18.98
C PHE A 216 -14.94 12.12 -18.70
N THR A 217 -15.53 11.57 -19.74
CA THR A 217 -16.65 10.62 -19.62
C THR A 217 -16.09 9.20 -19.51
N ILE A 218 -16.60 8.41 -18.59
CA ILE A 218 -16.22 7.02 -18.43
C ILE A 218 -17.33 6.11 -18.95
N GLU A 219 -16.94 5.17 -19.78
CA GLU A 219 -17.75 4.04 -20.20
C GLU A 219 -17.05 2.75 -19.78
N SER A 220 -17.60 2.04 -18.82
CA SER A 220 -16.96 0.83 -18.27
C SER A 220 -17.74 -0.43 -18.62
N ILE A 221 -17.03 -1.51 -18.91
CA ILE A 221 -17.58 -2.84 -19.19
C ILE A 221 -18.13 -3.45 -17.90
N SER A 222 -17.41 -3.28 -16.79
CA SER A 222 -17.79 -3.70 -15.44
C SER A 222 -17.88 -2.49 -14.52
N GLY A 223 -18.53 -2.66 -13.35
CA GLY A 223 -18.55 -1.62 -12.31
C GLY A 223 -17.17 -1.35 -11.70
N LEU A 224 -17.09 -1.25 -10.38
CA LEU A 224 -15.84 -0.98 -9.66
C LEU A 224 -14.90 -2.18 -9.54
N SER A 225 -15.37 -3.39 -9.79
CA SER A 225 -14.58 -4.62 -9.76
C SER A 225 -14.50 -5.28 -11.13
N SER A 226 -13.32 -5.80 -11.45
CA SER A 226 -13.06 -6.55 -12.69
C SER A 226 -13.76 -7.92 -12.74
N ASP A 227 -14.25 -8.43 -11.60
CA ASP A 227 -14.83 -9.78 -11.49
C ASP A 227 -16.26 -9.89 -12.06
N ALA A 228 -16.93 -8.76 -12.29
CA ALA A 228 -18.29 -8.76 -12.83
C ALA A 228 -18.28 -9.11 -14.33
N MET A 229 -19.01 -10.17 -14.71
CA MET A 229 -19.18 -10.51 -16.12
C MET A 229 -20.10 -9.50 -16.82
N PRO A 230 -19.68 -8.91 -17.95
CA PRO A 230 -20.50 -7.94 -18.66
C PRO A 230 -21.74 -8.58 -19.28
N SER A 231 -22.85 -7.85 -19.27
CA SER A 231 -24.05 -8.28 -19.99
C SER A 231 -23.87 -8.11 -21.52
N ALA A 232 -24.61 -8.88 -22.31
CA ALA A 232 -24.66 -8.69 -23.77
C ALA A 232 -25.10 -7.27 -24.14
N LYS A 233 -26.02 -6.67 -23.37
CA LYS A 233 -26.45 -5.27 -23.55
C LYS A 233 -25.32 -4.29 -23.35
N THR A 234 -24.51 -4.47 -22.31
CA THR A 234 -23.33 -3.63 -22.03
C THR A 234 -22.34 -3.69 -23.18
N LEU A 235 -22.04 -4.91 -23.70
CA LEU A 235 -21.10 -5.06 -24.80
C LEU A 235 -21.59 -4.41 -26.10
N VAL A 236 -22.90 -4.46 -26.39
CA VAL A 236 -23.50 -3.75 -27.53
C VAL A 236 -23.33 -2.25 -27.35
N HIS A 237 -23.69 -1.70 -26.19
CA HIS A 237 -23.56 -0.28 -25.87
C HIS A 237 -22.10 0.20 -26.03
N ILE A 238 -21.14 -0.47 -25.43
CA ILE A 238 -19.71 -0.12 -25.57
C ILE A 238 -19.26 -0.12 -27.04
N ASN A 239 -19.70 -1.10 -27.85
CA ASN A 239 -19.36 -1.13 -29.28
C ASN A 239 -19.96 0.06 -30.05
N GLU A 240 -21.15 0.54 -29.65
CA GLU A 240 -21.76 1.75 -30.22
C GLU A 240 -20.95 2.99 -29.84
N VAL A 241 -20.59 3.16 -28.57
CA VAL A 241 -19.75 4.26 -28.08
C VAL A 241 -18.39 4.31 -28.79
N VAL A 242 -17.71 3.17 -28.91
CA VAL A 242 -16.42 3.07 -29.59
C VAL A 242 -16.52 3.53 -31.04
N LYS A 243 -17.61 3.17 -31.75
CA LYS A 243 -17.84 3.58 -33.15
C LYS A 243 -18.22 5.05 -33.29
N GLU A 244 -19.14 5.52 -32.45
CA GLU A 244 -19.65 6.89 -32.51
C GLU A 244 -18.56 7.92 -32.22
N HIS A 245 -17.71 7.63 -31.24
CA HIS A 245 -16.67 8.53 -30.76
C HIS A 245 -15.27 8.22 -31.32
N ASN A 246 -15.13 7.27 -32.26
CA ASN A 246 -13.86 6.86 -32.85
C ASN A 246 -12.78 6.54 -31.79
N VAL A 247 -13.17 5.82 -30.73
CA VAL A 247 -12.23 5.40 -29.68
C VAL A 247 -11.26 4.40 -30.29
N SER A 248 -9.95 4.70 -30.22
CA SER A 248 -8.90 3.90 -30.85
C SER A 248 -8.19 2.95 -29.87
N THR A 249 -8.40 3.11 -28.58
CA THR A 249 -7.76 2.31 -27.52
C THR A 249 -8.76 2.04 -26.40
N ILE A 250 -8.77 0.81 -25.93
CA ILE A 250 -9.59 0.33 -24.82
C ILE A 250 -8.67 -0.21 -23.74
#